data_f38dfab7e8fc633b59cc2d2d9b5ae9bb
#
_entry.id   f38dfab7e8fc633b59cc2d2d9b5ae9bb
#
_cell.length_a   1.000
_cell.length_b   1.000
_cell.length_c   1.000
_cell.angle_alpha   90.00
_cell.angle_beta   90.00
_cell.angle_gamma   90.00
#
_symmetry.space_group_name_H-M   'P 1'
#
loop_
_entity.id
_entity.type
_entity.pdbx_description
1 polymer ?
#
loop_
_entity_poly.entity_id
_entity_poly.type
_entity_poly.pdbx_seq_one_letter_code
_entity_poly.pdbx_strand_id
1 'polypeptide(L)' 'MTPIEIFEYKQKWKPGYVVRLHSDLRSNAKDYCKVQMLKHQWDVNEYTNSYEDTWLFENRLDAASFTAQWNERFVNQ' A
#
# COMPACT_ATOMS: atom_id res chain seq x y z
N MET A 1 8.30 10.12 -12.01
CA MET A 1 7.84 10.31 -10.61
C MET A 1 7.74 8.97 -9.93
N THR A 2 8.08 8.94 -8.66
CA THR A 2 7.88 7.73 -7.86
C THR A 2 6.40 7.60 -7.46
N PRO A 3 5.94 6.39 -7.08
CA PRO A 3 4.58 6.23 -6.57
C PRO A 3 4.28 7.13 -5.37
N ILE A 4 5.26 7.33 -4.49
CA ILE A 4 5.09 8.20 -3.32
C ILE A 4 4.89 9.66 -3.75
N GLU A 5 5.68 10.13 -4.69
CA GLU A 5 5.56 11.51 -5.18
C GLU A 5 4.20 11.76 -5.81
N ILE A 6 3.71 10.81 -6.63
CA ILE A 6 2.39 10.93 -7.24
C ILE A 6 1.33 11.00 -6.15
N PHE A 7 1.48 10.19 -5.12
CA PHE A 7 0.52 10.11 -4.04
C PHE A 7 0.47 11.39 -3.21
N GLU A 8 1.62 11.91 -2.85
CA GLU A 8 1.70 13.17 -2.10
C GLU A 8 1.04 14.32 -2.86
N TYR A 9 1.20 14.34 -4.17
CA TYR A 9 0.58 15.35 -5.02
C TYR A 9 -0.94 15.26 -4.98
N LYS A 10 -1.48 14.03 -5.02
CA LYS A 10 -2.92 13.82 -5.13
C LYS A 10 -3.65 13.88 -3.80
N GLN A 11 -3.09 13.33 -2.74
CA GLN A 11 -3.81 13.01 -1.52
C GLN A 11 -3.63 13.97 -0.38
N LYS A 12 -2.66 14.84 -0.42
CA LYS A 12 -2.38 15.81 0.64
C LYS A 12 -2.00 15.15 1.99
N TRP A 13 -1.64 13.89 1.98
CA TRP A 13 -1.07 13.23 3.14
C TRP A 13 0.23 12.55 2.74
N LYS A 14 1.05 12.24 3.72
CA LYS A 14 2.40 11.77 3.46
C LYS A 14 2.50 10.26 3.64
N PRO A 15 2.61 9.48 2.57
CA PRO A 15 2.83 8.05 2.72
C PRO A 15 4.24 7.80 3.20
N GLY A 16 4.32 7.24 4.42
CA GLY A 16 5.62 6.94 5.03
C GLY A 16 6.07 5.50 4.83
N TYR A 17 5.17 4.62 4.42
CA TYR A 17 5.43 3.19 4.38
C TYR A 17 4.87 2.58 3.11
N VAL A 18 5.69 1.78 2.44
CA VAL A 18 5.37 1.25 1.12
C VAL A 18 5.50 -0.27 1.14
N VAL A 19 4.50 -0.95 0.58
CA VAL A 19 4.53 -2.41 0.42
C VAL A 19 4.24 -2.74 -1.04
N ARG A 20 5.05 -3.63 -1.63
CA ARG A 20 4.81 -4.12 -2.98
C ARG A 20 4.17 -5.49 -2.90
N LEU A 21 3.15 -5.69 -3.72
CA LEU A 21 2.38 -6.91 -3.70
C LEU A 21 2.04 -7.30 -5.13
N HIS A 22 2.07 -8.59 -5.40
CA HIS A 22 1.74 -9.10 -6.74
C HIS A 22 0.30 -8.71 -7.11
N SER A 23 0.11 -8.33 -8.36
CA SER A 23 -1.19 -7.82 -8.84
C SER A 23 -2.31 -8.86 -8.73
N ASP A 24 -2.00 -10.14 -8.72
CA ASP A 24 -2.99 -11.20 -8.55
C ASP A 24 -3.69 -11.13 -7.19
N LEU A 25 -3.06 -10.51 -6.21
CA LEU A 25 -3.61 -10.37 -4.86
C LEU A 25 -4.37 -9.05 -4.66
N ARG A 26 -4.45 -8.22 -5.69
CA ARG A 26 -5.04 -6.89 -5.57
C ARG A 26 -6.44 -6.89 -5.01
N SER A 27 -7.30 -7.74 -5.54
CA SER A 27 -8.70 -7.79 -5.12
C SER A 27 -8.82 -8.13 -3.64
N ASN A 28 -8.11 -9.17 -3.20
CA ASN A 28 -8.10 -9.57 -1.80
C ASN A 28 -7.49 -8.49 -0.90
N ALA A 29 -6.44 -7.84 -1.38
CA ALA A 29 -5.78 -6.80 -0.62
C ALA A 29 -6.65 -5.55 -0.47
N LYS A 30 -7.39 -5.18 -1.51
CA LYS A 30 -8.34 -4.06 -1.42
C LYS A 30 -9.44 -4.36 -0.41
N ASP A 31 -9.99 -5.56 -0.42
CA ASP A 31 -11.02 -5.96 0.54
C ASP A 31 -10.49 -5.92 1.96
N TYR A 32 -9.28 -6.42 2.17
CA TYR A 32 -8.64 -6.36 3.47
C TYR A 32 -8.50 -4.92 3.97
N CYS A 33 -8.00 -4.04 3.12
CA CYS A 33 -7.80 -2.64 3.51
C CYS A 33 -9.12 -1.93 3.82
N LYS A 34 -10.17 -2.20 3.05
CA LYS A 34 -11.48 -1.59 3.26
C LYS A 34 -12.08 -1.97 4.60
N VAL A 35 -11.77 -3.16 5.10
CA VAL A 35 -12.29 -3.65 6.37
C VAL A 35 -11.38 -3.30 7.55
N GLN A 36 -10.08 -3.41 7.36
CA GLN A 36 -9.11 -3.33 8.46
C GLN A 36 -8.43 -1.98 8.62
N MET A 37 -8.29 -1.23 7.53
CA MET A 37 -7.54 0.03 7.54
C MET A 37 -8.49 1.22 7.65
N LEU A 38 -9.18 1.33 8.79
CA LEU A 38 -10.25 2.31 8.97
C LEU A 38 -9.79 3.62 9.62
N LYS A 39 -8.64 3.63 10.28
CA LYS A 39 -8.20 4.78 11.08
C LYS A 39 -7.21 5.69 10.37
N HIS A 40 -6.43 5.14 9.47
CA HIS A 40 -5.35 5.87 8.83
C HIS A 40 -5.46 5.80 7.33
N GLN A 41 -4.79 6.70 6.64
CA GLN A 41 -4.84 6.77 5.18
C GLN A 41 -4.07 5.62 4.54
N TRP A 42 -4.59 5.13 3.44
CA TRP A 42 -3.91 4.17 2.60
C TRP A 42 -4.39 4.34 1.16
N ASP A 43 -3.57 3.89 0.23
CA ASP A 43 -4.00 3.82 -1.16
C ASP A 43 -3.11 2.82 -1.91
N VAL A 44 -3.46 2.57 -3.16
CA VAL A 44 -2.71 1.67 -4.01
C VAL A 44 -2.40 2.34 -5.34
N ASN A 45 -1.16 2.21 -5.78
CA ASN A 45 -0.75 2.60 -7.12
C ASN A 45 -0.65 1.32 -7.95
N GLU A 46 -1.70 1.05 -8.71
CA GLU A 46 -1.83 -0.19 -9.47
C GLU A 46 -0.86 -0.21 -10.64
N TYR A 47 -0.34 -1.40 -10.93
CA TYR A 47 0.58 -1.59 -12.04
C TYR A 47 1.82 -0.70 -11.97
N THR A 48 2.45 -0.69 -10.81
CA THR A 48 3.74 -0.01 -10.66
C THR A 48 4.76 -0.60 -11.64
N ASN A 49 4.65 -1.92 -11.85
CA ASN A 49 5.33 -2.58 -12.95
C ASN A 49 4.37 -3.62 -13.53
N SER A 50 4.84 -4.50 -14.43
CA SER A 50 3.97 -5.42 -15.17
C SER A 50 3.27 -6.46 -14.29
N TYR A 51 3.70 -6.66 -13.05
CA TYR A 51 3.15 -7.72 -12.21
C TYR A 51 2.95 -7.31 -10.74
N GLU A 52 3.27 -6.08 -10.36
CA GLU A 52 3.15 -5.64 -8.98
C GLU A 52 2.41 -4.31 -8.86
N ASP A 53 1.73 -4.16 -7.73
CA ASP A 53 1.15 -2.91 -7.30
C ASP A 53 1.95 -2.37 -6.12
N THR A 54 1.94 -1.07 -5.92
CA THR A 54 2.56 -0.44 -4.76
C THR A 54 1.49 0.06 -3.82
N TRP A 55 1.49 -0.45 -2.60
CA TRP A 55 0.54 -0.08 -1.55
C TRP A 55 1.20 0.93 -0.62
N LEU A 56 0.49 1.99 -0.33
CA LEU A 56 1.02 3.14 0.40
C LEU A 56 0.21 3.34 1.68
N PHE A 57 0.90 3.47 2.81
CA PHE A 57 0.26 3.59 4.11
C PHE A 57 0.80 4.77 4.87
N GLU A 58 -0.08 5.46 5.57
CA GLU A 58 0.30 6.51 6.50
C GLU A 58 0.89 5.94 7.79
N ASN A 59 0.37 4.80 8.23
CA ASN A 59 0.68 4.23 9.53
C ASN A 59 1.53 2.97 9.39
N ARG A 60 2.58 2.87 10.20
CA ARG A 60 3.52 1.75 10.15
C ARG A 60 2.88 0.43 10.52
N LEU A 61 2.02 0.43 11.53
CA LEU A 61 1.36 -0.81 11.98
C LEU A 61 0.41 -1.34 10.92
N ASP A 62 -0.25 -0.45 10.20
CA ASP A 62 -1.12 -0.85 9.09
C ASP A 62 -0.31 -1.52 7.99
N ALA A 63 0.83 -0.96 7.64
CA ALA A 63 1.72 -1.54 6.64
C ALA A 63 2.20 -2.92 7.08
N ALA A 64 2.59 -3.06 8.34
CA ALA A 64 3.06 -4.34 8.88
C ALA A 64 1.96 -5.39 8.89
N SER A 65 0.75 -5.02 9.33
CA SER A 65 -0.40 -5.93 9.35
C SER A 65 -0.77 -6.37 7.94
N PHE A 66 -0.76 -5.44 7.01
CA PHE A 66 -1.03 -5.74 5.60
C PHE A 66 -0.03 -6.76 5.05
N THR A 67 1.25 -6.51 5.28
CA THR A 67 2.32 -7.37 4.80
C THR A 67 2.17 -8.79 5.35
N ALA A 68 1.80 -8.92 6.62
CA ALA A 68 1.68 -10.22 7.28
C ALA A 68 0.61 -11.11 6.66
N GLN A 69 -0.40 -10.53 6.01
CA GLN A 69 -1.49 -11.30 5.39
C GLN A 69 -1.01 -12.16 4.23
N TRP A 70 0.06 -11.77 3.56
CA TRP A 70 0.53 -12.45 2.36
C TRP A 70 1.99 -12.88 2.46
N ASN A 71 2.57 -12.90 3.65
CA ASN A 71 3.98 -13.25 3.88
C ASN A 71 4.95 -12.41 3.06
N GLU A 72 4.55 -11.19 2.72
CA GLU A 72 5.41 -10.29 1.97
C GLU A 72 6.37 -9.56 2.89
N ARG A 73 7.50 -9.12 2.33
CA ARG A 73 8.44 -8.30 3.07
C ARG A 73 7.89 -6.90 3.23
N PHE A 74 7.97 -6.40 4.43
CA PHE A 74 7.71 -5.00 4.69
C PHE A 74 8.84 -4.15 4.08
N VAL A 75 8.45 -3.21 3.22
CA VAL A 75 9.41 -2.30 2.58
C VAL A 75 9.18 -0.92 3.13
N ASN A 76 10.11 -0.44 3.95
CA ASN A 76 10.05 0.89 4.52
C ASN A 76 10.81 1.88 3.63
N GLN A 77 10.20 3.00 3.40
CA GLN A 77 10.82 4.10 2.68
C GLN A 77 11.48 5.08 3.61
#